data_23e47bc97b826028d113522dd97473b2
#
_entry.id   23e47bc97b826028d113522dd97473b2
#
_cell.length_a   1.000
_cell.length_b   1.000
_cell.length_c   1.000
_cell.angle_alpha   90.00
_cell.angle_beta   90.00
_cell.angle_gamma   90.00
#
_symmetry.space_group_name_H-M   'P 1'
#
loop_
_entity.id
_entity.type
_entity.pdbx_description
1 polymer ?
#
loop_
_entity_poly.entity_id
_entity_poly.type
_entity_poly.pdbx_seq_one_letter_code
_entity_poly.pdbx_strand_id
1 'polypeptide(L)'
;MFASLIEDSGLRDYIDANAQDPWHDTMFRGYVFMSPKQKGEFGERFVSKFMTLAGCNVKRAKTSTAGHDRVIDDILTEIKFAVATRNKKGGVCVDKFIINHVSVGKDWERLIFCGINPNEGDVRFVFITKEDFEAHLESDKCYFNVQQGGKKVGNDDYICTNVAALLECEFVKDIAEW
;
A
#
# COMPACT_ATOMS: atom_id res chain seq x y z
N MET A 1 13.46 -35.44 -17.16
CA MET A 1 12.06 -35.09 -17.50
C MET A 1 11.68 -33.69 -17.00
N PHE A 2 11.62 -33.35 -15.70
CA PHE A 2 11.19 -32.01 -15.27
C PHE A 2 12.13 -30.88 -15.71
N ALA A 3 13.45 -31.06 -15.61
CA ALA A 3 14.42 -30.07 -16.06
C ALA A 3 14.25 -29.73 -17.54
N SER A 4 14.19 -30.78 -18.40
CA SER A 4 13.99 -30.61 -19.85
C SER A 4 12.66 -29.90 -20.15
N LEU A 5 11.60 -30.23 -19.41
CA LEU A 5 10.31 -29.58 -19.60
C LEU A 5 10.39 -28.05 -19.36
N ILE A 6 11.14 -27.63 -18.34
CA ILE A 6 11.33 -26.22 -18.03
C ILE A 6 12.22 -25.55 -19.08
N GLU A 7 13.35 -26.18 -19.46
CA GLU A 7 14.32 -25.58 -20.37
C GLU A 7 13.83 -25.53 -21.83
N ASP A 8 13.12 -26.58 -22.28
CA ASP A 8 12.78 -26.76 -23.69
C ASP A 8 11.40 -26.22 -24.08
N SER A 9 10.56 -25.79 -23.14
CA SER A 9 9.17 -25.41 -23.41
C SER A 9 8.87 -23.90 -23.34
N GLY A 10 9.89 -23.06 -23.25
CA GLY A 10 9.71 -21.61 -23.03
C GLY A 10 9.30 -21.23 -21.60
N LEU A 11 9.18 -22.22 -20.70
CA LEU A 11 8.89 -21.93 -19.29
C LEU A 11 10.06 -21.25 -18.59
N ARG A 12 11.29 -21.52 -19.02
CA ARG A 12 12.48 -20.84 -18.54
C ARG A 12 12.41 -19.36 -18.87
N ASP A 13 12.10 -19.00 -20.12
CA ASP A 13 11.93 -17.61 -20.56
C ASP A 13 10.83 -16.91 -19.77
N TYR A 14 9.73 -17.61 -19.48
CA TYR A 14 8.66 -17.09 -18.65
C TYR A 14 9.11 -16.77 -17.22
N ILE A 15 9.89 -17.68 -16.60
CA ILE A 15 10.47 -17.47 -15.27
C ILE A 15 11.39 -16.25 -15.30
N ASP A 16 12.31 -16.19 -16.26
CA ASP A 16 13.30 -15.12 -16.37
C ASP A 16 12.65 -13.76 -16.62
N ALA A 17 11.61 -13.70 -17.44
CA ALA A 17 10.83 -12.48 -17.67
C ALA A 17 10.11 -11.98 -16.41
N ASN A 18 9.76 -12.89 -15.48
CA ASN A 18 9.06 -12.55 -14.25
C ASN A 18 9.99 -12.47 -13.01
N ALA A 19 11.27 -12.86 -13.15
CA ALA A 19 12.27 -12.79 -12.09
C ALA A 19 13.03 -11.45 -12.06
N GLN A 20 12.70 -10.51 -12.94
CA GLN A 20 13.37 -9.22 -12.99
C GLN A 20 12.96 -8.33 -11.81
N ASP A 21 13.95 -7.72 -11.18
CA ASP A 21 13.75 -6.71 -10.16
C ASP A 21 13.73 -5.31 -10.80
N PRO A 22 12.56 -4.64 -10.89
CA PRO A 22 12.49 -3.29 -11.44
C PRO A 22 13.22 -2.25 -10.58
N TRP A 23 13.55 -2.61 -9.34
CA TRP A 23 14.16 -1.74 -8.34
C TRP A 23 15.63 -2.09 -8.10
N HIS A 24 16.25 -2.89 -9.00
CA HIS A 24 17.60 -3.42 -8.86
C HIS A 24 18.64 -2.35 -8.52
N ASP A 25 18.56 -1.17 -9.18
CA ASP A 25 19.54 -0.07 -9.02
C ASP A 25 19.08 0.97 -7.99
N THR A 26 18.10 0.63 -7.14
CA THR A 26 17.55 1.52 -6.12
C THR A 26 17.70 0.92 -4.72
N MET A 27 17.40 1.73 -3.69
CA MET A 27 17.34 1.26 -2.30
C MET A 27 16.24 0.23 -2.05
N PHE A 28 15.30 0.03 -2.99
CA PHE A 28 14.22 -0.97 -2.95
C PHE A 28 14.57 -2.28 -3.64
N ARG A 29 15.85 -2.51 -3.97
CA ARG A 29 16.31 -3.77 -4.55
C ARG A 29 15.84 -4.96 -3.71
N GLY A 30 15.22 -5.92 -4.37
CA GLY A 30 14.67 -7.12 -3.75
C GLY A 30 13.24 -6.98 -3.19
N TYR A 31 12.70 -5.77 -3.09
CA TYR A 31 11.35 -5.54 -2.57
C TYR A 31 10.27 -6.32 -3.34
N VAL A 32 10.42 -6.45 -4.66
CA VAL A 32 9.45 -7.15 -5.51
C VAL A 32 9.27 -8.61 -5.12
N PHE A 33 10.32 -9.26 -4.61
CA PHE A 33 10.32 -10.68 -4.23
C PHE A 33 9.75 -10.95 -2.84
N MET A 34 9.49 -9.92 -2.06
CA MET A 34 8.85 -10.06 -0.75
C MET A 34 7.39 -10.54 -0.91
N SER A 35 6.96 -11.43 -0.02
CA SER A 35 5.56 -11.83 0.05
C SER A 35 4.65 -10.64 0.42
N PRO A 36 3.34 -10.67 0.11
CA PRO A 36 2.41 -9.61 0.51
C PRO A 36 2.46 -9.29 2.00
N LYS A 37 2.58 -10.31 2.87
CA LYS A 37 2.71 -10.13 4.32
C LYS A 37 3.99 -9.37 4.68
N GLN A 38 5.13 -9.72 4.06
CA GLN A 38 6.40 -9.04 4.30
C GLN A 38 6.38 -7.60 3.80
N LYS A 39 5.73 -7.32 2.67
CA LYS A 39 5.53 -5.95 2.16
C LYS A 39 4.69 -5.11 3.10
N GLY A 40 3.62 -5.67 3.67
CA GLY A 40 2.82 -5.00 4.70
C GLY A 40 3.66 -4.67 5.94
N GLU A 41 4.36 -5.67 6.50
CA GLU A 41 5.23 -5.46 7.67
C GLU A 41 6.35 -4.45 7.41
N PHE A 42 6.93 -4.45 6.21
CA PHE A 42 7.92 -3.44 5.80
C PHE A 42 7.31 -2.04 5.83
N GLY A 43 6.13 -1.85 5.22
CA GLY A 43 5.43 -0.57 5.18
C GLY A 43 5.11 -0.04 6.57
N GLU A 44 4.57 -0.88 7.44
CA GLU A 44 4.29 -0.52 8.83
C GLU A 44 5.56 -0.08 9.59
N ARG A 45 6.69 -0.79 9.40
CA ARG A 45 7.97 -0.43 10.01
C ARG A 45 8.53 0.87 9.43
N PHE A 46 8.40 1.07 8.11
CA PHE A 46 8.86 2.27 7.43
C PHE A 46 8.15 3.51 7.97
N VAL A 47 6.81 3.48 7.96
CA VAL A 47 5.97 4.57 8.47
C VAL A 47 6.23 4.80 9.97
N SER A 48 6.28 3.73 10.77
CA SER A 48 6.57 3.85 12.21
C SER A 48 7.91 4.56 12.46
N LYS A 49 8.95 4.19 11.71
CA LYS A 49 10.27 4.82 11.86
C LYS A 49 10.26 6.29 11.43
N PHE A 50 9.59 6.61 10.33
CA PHE A 50 9.44 7.99 9.88
C PHE A 50 8.73 8.85 10.94
N MET A 51 7.56 8.42 11.43
CA MET A 51 6.79 9.14 12.44
C MET A 51 7.58 9.32 13.75
N THR A 52 8.34 8.30 14.16
CA THR A 52 9.23 8.42 15.33
C THR A 52 10.33 9.46 15.11
N LEU A 53 10.93 9.51 13.92
CA LEU A 53 11.94 10.54 13.58
C LEU A 53 11.33 11.94 13.49
N ALA A 54 10.07 12.06 13.13
CA ALA A 54 9.29 13.30 13.16
C ALA A 54 8.90 13.74 14.58
N GLY A 55 9.18 12.93 15.61
CA GLY A 55 8.93 13.26 17.02
C GLY A 55 7.64 12.68 17.58
N CYS A 56 6.87 11.90 16.79
CA CYS A 56 5.63 11.28 17.26
C CYS A 56 5.89 10.10 18.20
N ASN A 57 4.96 9.87 19.14
CA ASN A 57 4.97 8.72 20.02
C ASN A 57 4.30 7.53 19.32
N VAL A 58 5.08 6.56 18.82
CA VAL A 58 4.59 5.42 18.04
C VAL A 58 4.59 4.15 18.90
N LYS A 59 3.43 3.54 19.05
CA LYS A 59 3.23 2.26 19.77
C LYS A 59 2.68 1.21 18.81
N ARG A 60 3.01 -0.06 19.04
CA ARG A 60 2.38 -1.18 18.31
C ARG A 60 0.95 -1.38 18.82
N ALA A 61 0.09 -1.88 17.93
CA ALA A 61 -1.20 -2.42 18.33
C ALA A 61 -1.01 -3.50 19.42
N LYS A 62 -1.93 -3.56 20.38
CA LYS A 62 -1.83 -4.48 21.52
C LYS A 62 -1.95 -5.95 21.12
N THR A 63 -2.67 -6.23 20.05
CA THR A 63 -2.89 -7.58 19.51
C THR A 63 -2.78 -7.59 18.00
N SER A 64 -2.51 -8.74 17.41
CA SER A 64 -2.53 -8.92 15.94
C SER A 64 -3.93 -8.89 15.33
N THR A 65 -4.97 -8.89 16.17
CA THR A 65 -6.39 -8.79 15.76
C THR A 65 -6.97 -7.41 16.02
N ALA A 66 -6.14 -6.44 16.46
CA ALA A 66 -6.55 -5.05 16.54
C ALA A 66 -6.99 -4.54 15.16
N GLY A 67 -7.99 -3.70 15.14
CA GLY A 67 -8.49 -3.10 13.89
C GLY A 67 -7.60 -2.01 13.31
N HIS A 68 -6.35 -1.88 13.80
CA HIS A 68 -5.35 -0.87 13.39
C HIS A 68 -3.93 -1.46 13.48
N ASP A 69 -2.98 -0.84 12.81
CA ASP A 69 -1.58 -1.29 12.76
C ASP A 69 -0.73 -0.67 13.87
N ARG A 70 -0.95 0.60 14.15
CA ARG A 70 -0.19 1.39 15.15
C ARG A 70 -1.10 2.32 15.95
N VAL A 71 -0.58 2.77 17.08
CA VAL A 71 -1.11 3.92 17.83
C VAL A 71 -0.05 5.01 17.72
N ILE A 72 -0.36 6.13 17.06
CA ILE A 72 0.55 7.25 16.85
C ILE A 72 -0.04 8.50 17.53
N ASP A 73 0.65 9.02 18.54
CA ASP A 73 0.16 10.12 19.38
C ASP A 73 -1.24 9.85 19.95
N ASP A 74 -1.44 8.60 20.42
CA ASP A 74 -2.68 8.05 20.95
C ASP A 74 -3.83 7.90 19.92
N ILE A 75 -3.59 8.11 18.62
CA ILE A 75 -4.53 7.92 17.52
C ILE A 75 -4.38 6.51 16.92
N LEU A 76 -5.48 5.78 16.82
CA LEU A 76 -5.53 4.45 16.18
C LEU A 76 -5.31 4.58 14.68
N THR A 77 -4.22 4.03 14.18
CA THR A 77 -3.74 4.29 12.82
C THR A 77 -3.66 3.01 11.99
N GLU A 78 -4.38 2.98 10.86
CA GLU A 78 -4.19 2.01 9.79
C GLU A 78 -3.09 2.51 8.84
N ILE A 79 -2.21 1.63 8.37
CA ILE A 79 -1.10 1.99 7.49
C ILE A 79 -1.22 1.26 6.16
N LYS A 80 -1.15 2.01 5.07
CA LYS A 80 -1.05 1.49 3.72
C LYS A 80 0.24 1.97 3.07
N PHE A 81 1.00 1.01 2.55
CA PHE A 81 2.28 1.28 1.91
C PHE A 81 2.29 0.67 0.51
N ALA A 82 2.71 1.45 -0.47
CA ALA A 82 2.82 0.98 -1.84
C ALA A 82 4.13 1.45 -2.47
N VAL A 83 4.79 0.56 -3.21
CA VAL A 83 5.81 0.92 -4.17
C VAL A 83 5.16 0.96 -5.55
N ALA A 84 5.52 1.91 -6.41
CA ALA A 84 4.94 2.09 -7.73
C ALA A 84 4.86 0.77 -8.51
N THR A 85 3.70 0.52 -9.12
CA THR A 85 3.46 -0.73 -9.85
C THR A 85 4.06 -0.68 -11.25
N ARG A 86 4.50 -1.85 -11.76
CA ARG A 86 4.83 -2.01 -13.19
C ARG A 86 3.60 -1.83 -14.06
N ASN A 87 3.75 -1.19 -15.22
CA ASN A 87 2.74 -1.30 -16.25
C ASN A 87 2.78 -2.71 -16.90
N LYS A 88 1.71 -3.07 -17.61
CA LYS A 88 1.61 -4.36 -18.32
C LYS A 88 2.66 -4.56 -19.43
N LYS A 89 3.42 -3.52 -19.79
CA LYS A 89 4.48 -3.53 -20.81
C LYS A 89 5.90 -3.61 -20.22
N GLY A 90 6.03 -3.89 -18.93
CA GLY A 90 7.33 -4.02 -18.26
C GLY A 90 7.97 -2.73 -17.77
N GLY A 91 7.39 -1.56 -18.09
CA GLY A 91 7.83 -0.27 -17.52
C GLY A 91 7.25 0.00 -16.15
N VAL A 92 7.87 0.88 -15.39
CA VAL A 92 7.32 1.42 -14.14
C VAL A 92 6.28 2.46 -14.48
N CYS A 93 5.06 2.33 -13.96
CA CYS A 93 4.08 3.41 -14.02
C CYS A 93 4.35 4.38 -12.90
N VAL A 94 4.79 5.55 -13.24
CA VAL A 94 4.86 6.70 -12.35
C VAL A 94 3.45 6.98 -11.80
N ASP A 95 3.35 7.31 -10.53
CA ASP A 95 2.10 7.69 -9.86
C ASP A 95 0.99 6.63 -9.86
N LYS A 96 1.33 5.38 -10.20
CA LYS A 96 0.36 4.29 -10.15
C LYS A 96 0.52 3.47 -8.89
N PHE A 97 -0.10 3.94 -7.85
CA PHE A 97 -0.24 3.25 -6.58
C PHE A 97 -1.59 2.54 -6.48
N ILE A 98 -1.68 1.61 -5.57
CA ILE A 98 -2.93 0.95 -5.18
C ILE A 98 -3.02 0.98 -3.66
N ILE A 99 -4.15 1.44 -3.15
CA ILE A 99 -4.52 1.30 -1.74
C ILE A 99 -5.56 0.19 -1.67
N ASN A 100 -5.29 -0.87 -0.95
CA ASN A 100 -6.18 -2.02 -0.85
C ASN A 100 -6.42 -2.43 0.61
N HIS A 101 -7.46 -3.24 0.82
CA HIS A 101 -7.82 -3.76 2.13
C HIS A 101 -8.04 -2.67 3.18
N VAL A 102 -8.80 -1.63 2.83
CA VAL A 102 -9.29 -0.63 3.77
C VAL A 102 -10.68 -1.03 4.22
N SER A 103 -10.88 -1.24 5.51
CA SER A 103 -12.17 -1.70 6.06
C SER A 103 -12.73 -0.66 7.03
N VAL A 104 -14.00 -0.28 6.81
CA VAL A 104 -14.76 0.62 7.70
C VAL A 104 -15.02 -0.05 9.06
N GLY A 105 -15.29 -1.37 9.05
CA GLY A 105 -15.60 -2.13 10.25
C GLY A 105 -14.42 -2.32 11.23
N LYS A 106 -13.20 -1.91 10.82
CA LYS A 106 -12.02 -1.94 11.69
C LYS A 106 -11.95 -0.72 12.59
N ASP A 107 -11.26 -0.90 13.73
CA ASP A 107 -11.08 0.12 14.76
C ASP A 107 -9.81 0.95 14.47
N TRP A 108 -9.92 1.90 13.56
CA TRP A 108 -8.90 2.91 13.24
C TRP A 108 -9.55 4.28 13.11
N GLU A 109 -8.79 5.34 13.40
CA GLU A 109 -9.22 6.75 13.34
C GLU A 109 -8.58 7.50 12.19
N ARG A 110 -7.33 7.15 11.82
CA ARG A 110 -6.62 7.70 10.68
C ARG A 110 -6.00 6.61 9.83
N LEU A 111 -6.06 6.79 8.51
CA LEU A 111 -5.39 5.98 7.51
C LEU A 111 -4.18 6.76 7.00
N ILE A 112 -2.97 6.27 7.22
CA ILE A 112 -1.76 6.77 6.56
C ILE A 112 -1.55 6.01 5.27
N PHE A 113 -1.34 6.74 4.18
CA PHE A 113 -0.86 6.18 2.92
C PHE A 113 0.55 6.70 2.62
N CYS A 114 1.49 5.78 2.38
CA CYS A 114 2.83 6.07 1.89
C CYS A 114 3.06 5.37 0.57
N GLY A 115 3.15 6.12 -0.52
CA GLY A 115 3.46 5.65 -1.87
C GLY A 115 4.85 6.11 -2.29
N ILE A 116 5.69 5.20 -2.79
CA ILE A 116 7.06 5.50 -3.22
C ILE A 116 7.30 5.04 -4.65
N ASN A 117 7.80 5.94 -5.51
CA ASN A 117 8.40 5.57 -6.79
C ASN A 117 9.93 5.61 -6.68
N PRO A 118 10.61 4.46 -6.55
CA PRO A 118 12.04 4.43 -6.29
C PRO A 118 12.90 5.01 -7.42
N ASN A 119 12.42 4.94 -8.67
CA ASN A 119 13.19 5.43 -9.82
C ASN A 119 13.18 6.96 -9.95
N GLU A 120 12.14 7.60 -9.46
CA GLU A 120 11.96 9.06 -9.55
C GLU A 120 12.21 9.76 -8.22
N GLY A 121 12.36 9.00 -7.14
CA GLY A 121 12.47 9.56 -5.79
C GLY A 121 11.18 10.24 -5.32
N ASP A 122 10.06 9.99 -6.01
CA ASP A 122 8.76 10.56 -5.69
C ASP A 122 8.13 9.82 -4.51
N VAL A 123 7.77 10.56 -3.47
CA VAL A 123 7.15 10.05 -2.25
C VAL A 123 5.85 10.78 -2.01
N ARG A 124 4.75 10.02 -1.90
CA ARG A 124 3.43 10.49 -1.48
C ARG A 124 3.19 10.01 -0.06
N PHE A 125 3.18 10.93 0.90
CA PHE A 125 3.00 10.58 2.30
C PHE A 125 1.90 11.45 2.91
N VAL A 126 0.72 10.86 3.02
CA VAL A 126 -0.53 11.54 3.36
C VAL A 126 -1.32 10.76 4.40
N PHE A 127 -2.31 11.42 4.99
CA PHE A 127 -3.30 10.74 5.81
C PHE A 127 -4.73 11.20 5.51
N ILE A 128 -5.70 10.36 5.88
CA ILE A 128 -7.14 10.60 5.78
C ILE A 128 -7.75 10.22 7.12
N THR A 129 -8.70 11.02 7.63
CA THR A 129 -9.47 10.63 8.81
C THR A 129 -10.50 9.56 8.45
N LYS A 130 -10.95 8.76 9.41
CA LYS A 130 -12.00 7.78 9.18
C LYS A 130 -13.30 8.46 8.75
N GLU A 131 -13.63 9.58 9.36
CA GLU A 131 -14.81 10.38 9.02
C GLU A 131 -14.78 10.84 7.56
N ASP A 132 -13.66 11.41 7.09
CA ASP A 132 -13.48 11.82 5.70
C ASP A 132 -13.56 10.65 4.74
N PHE A 133 -12.97 9.50 5.11
CA PHE A 133 -13.04 8.29 4.32
C PHE A 133 -14.48 7.80 4.16
N GLU A 134 -15.25 7.72 5.26
CA GLU A 134 -16.65 7.31 5.25
C GLU A 134 -17.53 8.29 4.44
N ALA A 135 -17.34 9.59 4.63
CA ALA A 135 -18.02 10.60 3.83
C ALA A 135 -17.70 10.50 2.33
N HIS A 136 -16.43 10.17 2.00
CA HIS A 136 -16.02 9.96 0.61
C HIS A 136 -16.65 8.70 -0.02
N LEU A 137 -16.89 7.65 0.75
CA LEU A 137 -17.58 6.45 0.26
C LEU A 137 -19.02 6.74 -0.17
N GLU A 138 -19.67 7.73 0.44
CA GLU A 138 -21.05 8.16 0.15
C GLU A 138 -21.11 9.23 -0.96
N SER A 139 -19.96 9.74 -1.43
CA SER A 139 -19.90 10.81 -2.42
C SER A 139 -20.13 10.31 -3.85
N ASP A 140 -20.65 11.18 -4.73
CA ASP A 140 -20.85 10.91 -6.16
C ASP A 140 -19.53 10.61 -6.91
N LYS A 141 -18.40 11.06 -6.37
CA LYS A 141 -17.07 10.86 -6.95
C LYS A 141 -16.17 10.01 -6.03
N CYS A 142 -16.67 8.87 -5.62
CA CYS A 142 -15.90 7.94 -4.80
C CYS A 142 -14.77 7.29 -5.61
N TYR A 143 -13.54 7.36 -5.09
CA TYR A 143 -12.37 6.69 -5.68
C TYR A 143 -12.10 5.31 -5.08
N PHE A 144 -12.82 4.95 -4.02
CA PHE A 144 -12.79 3.62 -3.43
C PHE A 144 -13.93 2.75 -3.97
N ASN A 145 -13.62 1.51 -4.29
CA ASN A 145 -14.59 0.51 -4.72
C ASN A 145 -14.53 -0.69 -3.77
N VAL A 146 -15.64 -1.39 -3.60
CA VAL A 146 -15.64 -2.66 -2.88
C VAL A 146 -14.68 -3.62 -3.61
N GLN A 147 -13.75 -4.17 -2.88
CA GLN A 147 -12.77 -5.10 -3.44
C GLN A 147 -13.46 -6.42 -3.78
N GLN A 148 -13.51 -6.74 -5.06
CA GLN A 148 -13.98 -8.05 -5.51
C GLN A 148 -12.85 -9.06 -5.37
N GLY A 149 -13.03 -10.08 -4.54
CA GLY A 149 -12.06 -11.16 -4.46
C GLY A 149 -12.27 -12.08 -3.27
N GLY A 150 -12.58 -13.34 -3.57
CA GLY A 150 -12.60 -14.44 -2.63
C GLY A 150 -13.81 -14.49 -1.67
N LYS A 151 -14.15 -15.71 -1.23
CA LYS A 151 -15.29 -16.02 -0.34
C LYS A 151 -15.21 -15.38 1.06
N LYS A 152 -14.16 -14.61 1.37
CA LYS A 152 -13.91 -14.02 2.69
C LYS A 152 -13.82 -12.50 2.70
N VAL A 153 -13.98 -11.84 1.54
CA VAL A 153 -13.98 -10.38 1.46
C VAL A 153 -15.39 -9.91 1.78
N GLY A 154 -15.55 -9.23 2.89
CA GLY A 154 -16.81 -8.59 3.26
C GLY A 154 -17.10 -7.37 2.37
N ASN A 155 -18.34 -6.87 2.42
CA ASN A 155 -18.73 -5.67 1.67
C ASN A 155 -18.09 -4.37 2.20
N ASP A 156 -17.28 -4.45 3.25
CA ASP A 156 -16.59 -3.33 3.88
C ASP A 156 -15.07 -3.29 3.58
N ASP A 157 -14.59 -4.11 2.65
CA ASP A 157 -13.19 -4.12 2.19
C ASP A 157 -13.06 -3.34 0.89
N TYR A 158 -12.33 -2.24 0.92
CA TYR A 158 -12.25 -1.27 -0.15
C TYR A 158 -10.89 -1.21 -0.81
N ILE A 159 -10.89 -0.89 -2.11
CA ILE A 159 -9.70 -0.66 -2.94
C ILE A 159 -9.80 0.67 -3.68
N CYS A 160 -8.71 1.44 -3.69
CA CYS A 160 -8.51 2.58 -4.57
C CYS A 160 -7.42 2.26 -5.60
N THR A 161 -7.77 2.31 -6.89
CA THR A 161 -6.84 2.11 -8.01
C THR A 161 -6.50 3.41 -8.75
N ASN A 162 -7.22 4.50 -8.43
CA ASN A 162 -6.97 5.85 -8.95
C ASN A 162 -6.47 6.75 -7.80
N VAL A 163 -5.33 6.36 -7.22
CA VAL A 163 -4.74 7.07 -6.08
C VAL A 163 -4.34 8.48 -6.46
N ALA A 164 -3.89 8.74 -7.70
CA ALA A 164 -3.55 10.08 -8.16
C ALA A 164 -4.73 11.06 -8.01
N ALA A 165 -5.94 10.65 -8.42
CA ALA A 165 -7.13 11.48 -8.25
C ALA A 165 -7.57 11.61 -6.77
N LEU A 166 -7.36 10.57 -5.96
CA LEU A 166 -7.62 10.63 -4.52
C LEU A 166 -6.73 11.66 -3.83
N LEU A 167 -5.45 11.73 -4.21
CA LEU A 167 -4.47 12.65 -3.61
C LEU A 167 -4.78 14.14 -3.90
N GLU A 168 -5.61 14.44 -4.91
CA GLU A 168 -6.06 15.79 -5.22
C GLU A 168 -7.30 16.24 -4.39
N CYS A 169 -7.84 15.35 -3.56
CA CYS A 169 -8.99 15.67 -2.72
C CYS A 169 -8.58 16.51 -1.50
N GLU A 170 -9.36 17.54 -1.17
CA GLU A 170 -9.08 18.47 -0.05
C GLU A 170 -9.03 17.79 1.32
N PHE A 171 -9.72 16.65 1.49
CA PHE A 171 -9.71 15.89 2.74
C PHE A 171 -8.47 15.00 2.91
N VAL A 172 -7.68 14.81 1.86
CA VAL A 172 -6.39 14.13 1.94
C VAL A 172 -5.34 15.13 2.40
N LYS A 173 -4.78 14.89 3.59
CA LYS A 173 -3.82 15.80 4.23
C LYS A 173 -2.39 15.31 4.06
N ASP A 174 -1.47 16.26 3.87
CA ASP A 174 -0.05 15.94 3.92
C ASP A 174 0.35 15.43 5.32
N ILE A 175 1.31 14.51 5.38
CA ILE A 175 1.76 13.97 6.66
C ILE A 175 2.37 15.03 7.59
N ALA A 176 2.84 16.15 7.05
CA ALA A 176 3.33 17.27 7.83
C ALA A 176 2.23 17.99 8.63
N GLU A 177 0.97 17.72 8.32
CA GLU A 177 -0.20 18.24 9.02
C GLU A 177 -0.72 17.29 10.12
N TRP A 178 0.01 16.22 10.39
CA TRP A 178 -0.37 15.15 11.33
C TRP A 178 -0.78 15.65 12.72
#